data_0e5c2d02a7a96a0041f72d15d6b04538
#
_entry.id   0e5c2d02a7a96a0041f72d15d6b04538
#
_cell.length_a   1.000
_cell.length_b   1.000
_cell.length_c   1.000
_cell.angle_alpha   90.00
_cell.angle_beta   90.00
_cell.angle_gamma   90.00
#
_symmetry.space_group_name_H-M   'P 1'
#
loop_
_entity.id
_entity.type
_entity.pdbx_description
1 polymer ?
#
loop_
_entity_poly.entity_id
_entity_poly.type
_entity_poly.pdbx_seq_one_letter_code
_entity_poly.pdbx_strand_id
1 'polypeptide(L)'
;GSDSSLRRIQRFMADYKLDKDLIARLIFALLPHEPPYSIAIDRTNWKFGQTNINILVLAIVYKGVAFPILFKLMPKRGNSHTTERIQIVNHYIRLFGKQTIQYLVADREFVGEHWIDYLNFNRIEYHIRIRDNFWVLNPKTGTLFKATWLFSDLKLNETRFLHSIYYVNNQLCYLSASKIKNKEGKPEFQIIISFCKPEIAQKIYKERWQIETAFRAMKTSGFNLEDTHLTDIERIEKLVAIATIAFCWAYLVGIYLHEHEKPIRILNNGRMAKSFFKYGLTFIASVLLNAGFQSDIDIFKFLSCT
;
A
#
# COMPACT_ATOMS: atom_id res chain seq x y z
N GLY A 1 35.93 -5.83 -15.56
CA GLY A 1 34.92 -5.73 -14.75
C GLY A 1 33.69 -4.88 -14.90
N SER A 2 33.73 -3.54 -14.79
CA SER A 2 32.53 -2.70 -14.73
C SER A 2 31.68 -2.73 -16.02
N ASP A 3 32.29 -2.72 -17.20
CA ASP A 3 31.60 -2.74 -18.50
C ASP A 3 30.82 -4.03 -18.75
N SER A 4 31.33 -5.17 -18.26
CA SER A 4 30.62 -6.45 -18.38
C SER A 4 29.38 -6.49 -17.49
N SER A 5 29.46 -5.95 -16.27
CA SER A 5 28.32 -5.85 -15.36
C SER A 5 27.25 -4.89 -15.87
N LEU A 6 27.65 -3.75 -16.41
CA LEU A 6 26.73 -2.79 -17.01
C LEU A 6 25.98 -3.40 -18.20
N ARG A 7 26.69 -4.12 -19.10
CA ARG A 7 26.07 -4.81 -20.26
C ARG A 7 25.09 -5.91 -19.82
N ARG A 8 25.36 -6.60 -18.70
CA ARG A 8 24.41 -7.59 -18.13
C ARG A 8 23.13 -6.92 -17.66
N ILE A 9 23.25 -5.79 -16.94
CA ILE A 9 22.10 -5.02 -16.47
C ILE A 9 21.30 -4.50 -17.66
N GLN A 10 21.95 -3.94 -18.67
CA GLN A 10 21.28 -3.44 -19.88
C GLN A 10 20.52 -4.55 -20.60
N ARG A 11 21.13 -5.74 -20.81
CA ARG A 11 20.45 -6.91 -21.41
C ARG A 11 19.30 -7.40 -20.58
N PHE A 12 19.45 -7.47 -19.25
CA PHE A 12 18.36 -7.83 -18.36
C PHE A 12 17.18 -6.85 -18.51
N MET A 13 17.46 -5.55 -18.50
CA MET A 13 16.42 -4.52 -18.66
C MET A 13 15.77 -4.55 -20.05
N ALA A 14 16.50 -4.88 -21.10
CA ALA A 14 15.98 -4.96 -22.48
C ALA A 14 15.21 -6.27 -22.73
N ASP A 15 15.84 -7.41 -22.49
CA ASP A 15 15.44 -8.67 -23.10
C ASP A 15 14.77 -9.65 -22.14
N TYR A 16 15.08 -9.59 -20.83
CA TYR A 16 14.57 -10.56 -19.87
C TYR A 16 13.07 -10.36 -19.61
N LYS A 17 12.29 -11.42 -19.75
CA LYS A 17 10.87 -11.40 -19.35
C LYS A 17 10.74 -11.77 -17.89
N LEU A 18 10.27 -10.83 -17.09
CA LEU A 18 10.12 -11.00 -15.66
C LEU A 18 8.79 -11.70 -15.35
N ASP A 19 8.85 -12.77 -14.55
CA ASP A 19 7.65 -13.41 -14.00
C ASP A 19 7.21 -12.65 -12.74
N LYS A 20 6.18 -11.82 -12.90
CA LYS A 20 5.62 -11.02 -11.79
C LYS A 20 4.90 -11.87 -10.75
N ASP A 21 4.34 -13.01 -11.14
CA ASP A 21 3.67 -13.94 -10.23
C ASP A 21 4.69 -14.62 -9.31
N LEU A 22 5.85 -14.98 -9.85
CA LEU A 22 6.95 -15.54 -9.06
C LEU A 22 7.47 -14.53 -8.04
N ILE A 23 7.62 -13.26 -8.42
CA ILE A 23 8.02 -12.20 -7.51
C ILE A 23 6.98 -11.98 -6.41
N ALA A 24 5.70 -11.95 -6.76
CA ALA A 24 4.63 -11.84 -5.77
C ALA A 24 4.66 -13.00 -4.77
N ARG A 25 4.88 -14.23 -5.25
CA ARG A 25 5.04 -15.41 -4.38
C ARG A 25 6.26 -15.32 -3.49
N LEU A 26 7.39 -14.86 -4.02
CA LEU A 26 8.60 -14.64 -3.23
C LEU A 26 8.33 -13.64 -2.10
N ILE A 27 7.77 -12.48 -2.40
CA ILE A 27 7.49 -11.46 -1.38
C ILE A 27 6.51 -11.99 -0.34
N PHE A 28 5.46 -12.70 -0.76
CA PHE A 28 4.50 -13.31 0.15
C PHE A 28 5.16 -14.31 1.11
N ALA A 29 6.06 -15.16 0.60
CA ALA A 29 6.79 -16.14 1.40
C ALA A 29 7.82 -15.51 2.36
N LEU A 30 8.35 -14.33 2.01
CA LEU A 30 9.31 -13.59 2.86
C LEU A 30 8.62 -12.78 3.96
N LEU A 31 7.30 -12.64 3.96
CA LEU A 31 6.61 -11.88 5.01
C LEU A 31 6.80 -12.54 6.37
N PRO A 32 7.13 -11.75 7.43
CA PRO A 32 7.48 -12.27 8.74
C PRO A 32 6.25 -12.67 9.58
N HIS A 33 5.13 -12.97 8.96
CA HIS A 33 3.86 -13.28 9.61
C HIS A 33 2.94 -14.10 8.70
N GLU A 34 2.11 -14.93 9.30
CA GLU A 34 1.11 -15.72 8.59
C GLU A 34 -0.18 -14.93 8.31
N PRO A 35 -0.90 -15.25 7.21
CA PRO A 35 -2.20 -14.66 6.92
C PRO A 35 -3.25 -14.98 8.02
N PRO A 36 -4.38 -14.24 8.10
CA PRO A 36 -4.85 -13.26 7.11
C PRO A 36 -4.24 -11.87 7.28
N TYR A 37 -4.14 -11.12 6.16
CA TYR A 37 -3.53 -9.80 6.09
C TYR A 37 -4.53 -8.68 5.81
N SER A 38 -4.28 -7.49 6.36
CA SER A 38 -4.83 -6.27 5.79
C SER A 38 -4.14 -5.98 4.46
N ILE A 39 -4.91 -5.73 3.41
CA ILE A 39 -4.39 -5.30 2.12
C ILE A 39 -4.78 -3.86 1.83
N ALA A 40 -3.84 -3.08 1.32
CA ALA A 40 -4.09 -1.71 0.87
C ALA A 40 -4.03 -1.65 -0.65
N ILE A 41 -5.03 -1.02 -1.25
CA ILE A 41 -5.00 -0.67 -2.67
C ILE A 41 -4.86 0.84 -2.80
N ASP A 42 -3.88 1.28 -3.56
CA ASP A 42 -3.64 2.69 -3.79
C ASP A 42 -2.91 2.90 -5.12
N ARG A 43 -2.78 4.14 -5.53
CA ARG A 43 -2.17 4.50 -6.78
C ARG A 43 -1.03 5.49 -6.56
N THR A 44 0.07 5.26 -7.25
CA THR A 44 1.16 6.21 -7.30
C THR A 44 1.41 6.65 -8.74
N ASN A 45 1.80 7.89 -8.91
CA ASN A 45 2.11 8.41 -10.23
C ASN A 45 3.25 9.43 -10.16
N TRP A 46 3.98 9.54 -11.26
CA TRP A 46 4.89 10.64 -11.55
C TRP A 46 4.91 10.93 -13.04
N LYS A 47 5.56 11.99 -13.42
CA LYS A 47 5.65 12.41 -14.80
C LYS A 47 7.10 12.59 -15.19
N PHE A 48 7.48 12.05 -16.36
CA PHE A 48 8.77 12.29 -16.96
C PHE A 48 8.57 12.81 -18.38
N GLY A 49 8.98 14.05 -18.62
CA GLY A 49 8.69 14.74 -19.88
C GLY A 49 7.19 14.75 -20.17
N GLN A 50 6.77 14.15 -21.28
CA GLN A 50 5.35 13.97 -21.65
C GLN A 50 4.76 12.65 -21.17
N THR A 51 5.59 11.72 -20.69
CA THR A 51 5.15 10.40 -20.27
C THR A 51 4.61 10.43 -18.83
N ASN A 52 3.39 9.95 -18.64
CA ASN A 52 2.84 9.73 -17.30
C ASN A 52 3.02 8.27 -16.92
N ILE A 53 3.66 8.08 -15.79
CA ILE A 53 3.81 6.79 -15.17
C ILE A 53 2.78 6.73 -14.07
N ASN A 54 1.82 5.82 -14.19
CA ASN A 54 0.69 5.68 -13.29
C ASN A 54 0.56 4.21 -12.92
N ILE A 55 0.73 3.90 -11.64
CA ILE A 55 0.83 2.53 -11.15
C ILE A 55 -0.26 2.30 -10.10
N LEU A 56 -1.14 1.34 -10.35
CA LEU A 56 -2.02 0.79 -9.35
C LEU A 56 -1.26 -0.30 -8.58
N VAL A 57 -1.27 -0.20 -7.26
CA VAL A 57 -0.54 -1.12 -6.38
C VAL A 57 -1.50 -1.75 -5.38
N LEU A 58 -1.35 -3.05 -5.18
CA LEU A 58 -1.93 -3.78 -4.06
C LEU A 58 -0.79 -4.20 -3.15
N ALA A 59 -0.86 -3.83 -1.89
CA ALA A 59 0.16 -4.09 -0.89
C ALA A 59 -0.41 -4.83 0.32
N ILE A 60 0.39 -5.69 0.93
CA ILE A 60 0.08 -6.29 2.23
C ILE A 60 0.58 -5.35 3.31
N VAL A 61 -0.27 -5.04 4.30
CA VAL A 61 0.07 -4.18 5.42
C VAL A 61 0.39 -5.02 6.64
N TYR A 62 1.58 -4.81 7.20
CA TYR A 62 2.04 -5.50 8.39
C TYR A 62 2.91 -4.59 9.27
N LYS A 63 2.59 -4.52 10.57
CA LYS A 63 3.35 -3.77 11.60
C LYS A 63 3.80 -2.37 11.17
N GLY A 64 2.91 -1.62 10.53
CA GLY A 64 3.18 -0.24 10.15
C GLY A 64 3.98 -0.10 8.84
N VAL A 65 4.08 -1.14 8.02
CA VAL A 65 4.68 -1.11 6.69
C VAL A 65 3.77 -1.80 5.69
N ALA A 66 3.72 -1.25 4.48
CA ALA A 66 3.07 -1.91 3.36
C ALA A 66 4.11 -2.51 2.41
N PHE A 67 3.93 -3.78 2.11
CA PHE A 67 4.75 -4.52 1.15
C PHE A 67 3.99 -4.60 -0.18
N PRO A 68 4.42 -3.88 -1.23
CA PRO A 68 3.81 -4.00 -2.54
C PRO A 68 3.92 -5.45 -3.01
N ILE A 69 2.78 -6.09 -3.32
CA ILE A 69 2.77 -7.49 -3.73
C ILE A 69 2.38 -7.65 -5.19
N LEU A 70 1.46 -6.83 -5.65
CA LEU A 70 1.05 -6.74 -7.04
C LEU A 70 1.02 -5.28 -7.48
N PHE A 71 1.36 -5.04 -8.73
CA PHE A 71 1.25 -3.72 -9.34
C PHE A 71 0.87 -3.83 -10.81
N LYS A 72 0.21 -2.80 -11.30
CA LYS A 72 -0.23 -2.68 -12.69
C LYS A 72 0.07 -1.27 -13.20
N LEU A 73 0.90 -1.15 -14.21
CA LEU A 73 1.09 0.10 -14.92
C LEU A 73 -0.15 0.40 -15.78
N MET A 74 -0.60 1.64 -15.69
CA MET A 74 -1.78 2.11 -16.43
C MET A 74 -1.33 3.18 -17.42
N PRO A 75 -1.48 2.97 -18.74
CA PRO A 75 -1.04 3.90 -19.77
C PRO A 75 -2.01 5.08 -19.93
N LYS A 76 -2.42 5.69 -18.81
CA LYS A 76 -3.41 6.79 -18.78
C LYS A 76 -3.14 7.75 -17.64
N ARG A 77 -3.70 8.94 -17.74
CA ARG A 77 -3.79 9.89 -16.63
C ARG A 77 -5.03 9.60 -15.77
N GLY A 78 -4.99 10.03 -14.52
CA GLY A 78 -6.16 10.00 -13.63
C GLY A 78 -6.34 8.67 -12.92
N ASN A 79 -7.55 8.47 -12.41
CA ASN A 79 -7.86 7.38 -11.48
C ASN A 79 -7.92 6.01 -12.17
N SER A 80 -7.78 4.96 -11.36
CA SER A 80 -8.04 3.60 -11.81
C SER A 80 -9.53 3.38 -12.09
N HIS A 81 -9.83 2.58 -13.11
CA HIS A 81 -11.20 2.12 -13.36
C HIS A 81 -11.54 0.91 -12.47
N THR A 82 -12.83 0.67 -12.28
CA THR A 82 -13.33 -0.47 -11.51
C THR A 82 -12.78 -1.81 -12.02
N THR A 83 -12.71 -1.98 -13.34
CA THR A 83 -12.17 -3.19 -13.96
C THR A 83 -10.70 -3.46 -13.56
N GLU A 84 -9.87 -2.41 -13.50
CA GLU A 84 -8.46 -2.54 -13.11
C GLU A 84 -8.32 -2.94 -11.64
N ARG A 85 -9.17 -2.39 -10.77
CA ARG A 85 -9.23 -2.72 -9.34
C ARG A 85 -9.66 -4.17 -9.13
N ILE A 86 -10.71 -4.61 -9.82
CA ILE A 86 -11.20 -6.00 -9.78
C ILE A 86 -10.11 -6.95 -10.30
N GLN A 87 -9.45 -6.61 -11.40
CA GLN A 87 -8.40 -7.45 -11.97
C GLN A 87 -7.24 -7.68 -11.00
N ILE A 88 -6.75 -6.63 -10.32
CA ILE A 88 -5.63 -6.79 -9.39
C ILE A 88 -6.02 -7.57 -8.14
N VAL A 89 -7.25 -7.41 -7.62
CA VAL A 89 -7.74 -8.19 -6.48
C VAL A 89 -7.99 -9.65 -6.87
N ASN A 90 -8.60 -9.91 -8.03
CA ASN A 90 -8.75 -11.27 -8.53
C ASN A 90 -7.40 -11.95 -8.79
N HIS A 91 -6.40 -11.19 -9.24
CA HIS A 91 -5.04 -11.70 -9.41
C HIS A 91 -4.45 -12.11 -8.06
N TYR A 92 -4.59 -11.28 -7.03
CA TYR A 92 -4.18 -11.62 -5.66
C TYR A 92 -4.89 -12.90 -5.17
N ILE A 93 -6.21 -12.96 -5.31
CA ILE A 93 -7.01 -14.12 -4.86
C ILE A 93 -6.60 -15.42 -5.59
N ARG A 94 -6.29 -15.33 -6.87
CA ARG A 94 -5.79 -16.47 -7.65
C ARG A 94 -4.45 -17.00 -7.15
N LEU A 95 -3.55 -16.12 -6.72
CA LEU A 95 -2.21 -16.50 -6.26
C LEU A 95 -2.18 -17.02 -4.83
N PHE A 96 -2.97 -16.42 -3.95
CA PHE A 96 -2.85 -16.60 -2.49
C PHE A 96 -4.13 -17.06 -1.80
N GLY A 97 -5.26 -17.01 -2.49
CA GLY A 97 -6.57 -17.34 -1.94
C GLY A 97 -7.24 -16.18 -1.20
N LYS A 98 -8.57 -16.14 -1.25
CA LYS A 98 -9.37 -15.09 -0.59
C LYS A 98 -9.23 -15.12 0.95
N GLN A 99 -9.05 -16.29 1.53
CA GLN A 99 -8.91 -16.50 2.98
C GLN A 99 -7.69 -15.80 3.57
N THR A 100 -6.73 -15.39 2.74
CA THR A 100 -5.55 -14.62 3.18
C THR A 100 -5.84 -13.13 3.35
N ILE A 101 -7.02 -12.67 2.94
CA ILE A 101 -7.46 -11.27 3.08
C ILE A 101 -8.28 -11.13 4.36
N GLN A 102 -7.81 -10.31 5.29
CA GLN A 102 -8.56 -9.90 6.46
C GLN A 102 -9.44 -8.68 6.17
N TYR A 103 -8.82 -7.61 5.68
CA TYR A 103 -9.49 -6.36 5.31
C TYR A 103 -8.85 -5.77 4.06
N LEU A 104 -9.67 -5.10 3.25
CA LEU A 104 -9.19 -4.23 2.18
C LEU A 104 -9.37 -2.77 2.60
N VAL A 105 -8.31 -1.98 2.56
CA VAL A 105 -8.34 -0.54 2.83
C VAL A 105 -8.00 0.25 1.57
N ALA A 106 -8.75 1.34 1.34
CA ALA A 106 -8.56 2.17 0.16
C ALA A 106 -8.98 3.63 0.40
N ASP A 107 -8.40 4.56 -0.36
CA ASP A 107 -8.75 5.96 -0.27
C ASP A 107 -10.02 6.29 -1.09
N ARG A 108 -10.48 7.53 -0.97
CA ARG A 108 -11.71 8.09 -1.59
C ARG A 108 -11.74 8.06 -3.11
N GLU A 109 -10.63 7.77 -3.78
CA GLU A 109 -10.67 7.52 -5.23
C GLU A 109 -11.23 6.12 -5.56
N PHE A 110 -11.16 5.18 -4.62
CA PHE A 110 -11.59 3.79 -4.78
C PHE A 110 -13.05 3.58 -4.35
N VAL A 111 -13.92 4.50 -4.72
CA VAL A 111 -15.35 4.40 -4.47
C VAL A 111 -16.08 4.31 -5.81
N GLY A 112 -17.13 3.51 -5.86
CA GLY A 112 -17.97 3.31 -7.04
C GLY A 112 -18.91 2.14 -6.87
N GLU A 113 -20.09 2.19 -7.49
CA GLU A 113 -21.15 1.19 -7.34
C GLU A 113 -20.64 -0.22 -7.64
N HIS A 114 -20.16 -0.46 -8.84
CA HIS A 114 -19.69 -1.78 -9.27
C HIS A 114 -18.46 -2.28 -8.50
N TRP A 115 -17.65 -1.37 -7.95
CA TRP A 115 -16.51 -1.75 -7.12
C TRP A 115 -16.97 -2.25 -5.75
N ILE A 116 -17.89 -1.53 -5.11
CA ILE A 116 -18.43 -1.92 -3.80
C ILE A 116 -19.29 -3.18 -3.95
N ASP A 117 -20.08 -3.27 -5.04
CA ASP A 117 -20.84 -4.47 -5.37
C ASP A 117 -19.94 -5.71 -5.49
N TYR A 118 -18.83 -5.60 -6.22
CA TYR A 118 -17.85 -6.67 -6.34
C TYR A 118 -17.30 -7.11 -4.96
N LEU A 119 -16.95 -6.15 -4.08
CA LEU A 119 -16.44 -6.46 -2.75
C LEU A 119 -17.52 -7.15 -1.89
N ASN A 120 -18.75 -6.65 -1.91
CA ASN A 120 -19.90 -7.20 -1.19
C ASN A 120 -20.23 -8.62 -1.68
N PHE A 121 -20.34 -8.81 -2.99
CA PHE A 121 -20.62 -10.11 -3.61
C PHE A 121 -19.58 -11.16 -3.23
N ASN A 122 -18.30 -10.80 -3.24
CA ASN A 122 -17.20 -11.69 -2.88
C ASN A 122 -16.99 -11.78 -1.37
N ARG A 123 -17.77 -11.06 -0.55
CA ARG A 123 -17.62 -11.00 0.92
C ARG A 123 -16.18 -10.66 1.34
N ILE A 124 -15.60 -9.66 0.68
CA ILE A 124 -14.31 -9.10 1.05
C ILE A 124 -14.58 -7.97 2.04
N GLU A 125 -14.16 -8.13 3.29
CA GLU A 125 -14.29 -7.09 4.30
C GLU A 125 -13.45 -5.88 3.88
N TYR A 126 -14.03 -4.67 3.92
CA TYR A 126 -13.35 -3.44 3.51
C TYR A 126 -13.63 -2.27 4.44
N HIS A 127 -12.69 -1.32 4.45
CA HIS A 127 -12.82 -0.01 5.05
C HIS A 127 -12.30 1.04 4.06
N ILE A 128 -13.21 1.74 3.40
CA ILE A 128 -12.89 2.67 2.30
C ILE A 128 -13.34 4.07 2.70
N ARG A 129 -12.44 5.05 2.59
CA ARG A 129 -12.81 6.45 2.79
C ARG A 129 -13.69 6.93 1.66
N ILE A 130 -14.75 7.70 1.99
CA ILE A 130 -15.57 8.43 1.03
C ILE A 130 -15.34 9.94 1.17
N ARG A 131 -15.77 10.70 0.17
CA ARG A 131 -15.80 12.16 0.29
C ARG A 131 -16.92 12.57 1.25
N ASP A 132 -16.70 13.64 1.97
CA ASP A 132 -17.63 14.17 2.96
C ASP A 132 -18.99 14.60 2.36
N ASN A 133 -19.03 15.01 1.10
CA ASN A 133 -20.22 15.41 0.38
C ASN A 133 -20.97 14.26 -0.32
N PHE A 134 -20.59 13.00 -0.09
CA PHE A 134 -21.31 11.85 -0.65
C PHE A 134 -22.74 11.78 -0.16
N TRP A 135 -23.64 11.40 -1.08
CA TRP A 135 -25.04 11.14 -0.74
C TRP A 135 -25.20 9.72 -0.21
N VAL A 136 -25.99 9.61 0.85
CA VAL A 136 -26.35 8.34 1.49
C VAL A 136 -27.86 8.26 1.64
N LEU A 137 -28.42 7.07 1.42
CA LEU A 137 -29.83 6.81 1.54
C LEU A 137 -30.09 5.94 2.76
N ASN A 138 -31.00 6.37 3.63
CA ASN A 138 -31.47 5.54 4.72
C ASN A 138 -32.49 4.52 4.20
N PRO A 139 -32.20 3.21 4.24
CA PRO A 139 -33.10 2.18 3.69
C PRO A 139 -34.44 2.08 4.42
N LYS A 140 -34.52 2.52 5.68
CA LYS A 140 -35.76 2.46 6.48
C LYS A 140 -36.73 3.59 6.18
N THR A 141 -36.21 4.80 5.94
CA THR A 141 -37.04 6.00 5.76
C THR A 141 -37.12 6.46 4.31
N GLY A 142 -36.27 5.93 3.41
CA GLY A 142 -36.11 6.42 2.05
C GLY A 142 -35.51 7.81 1.96
N THR A 143 -35.00 8.37 3.05
CA THR A 143 -34.45 9.73 3.08
C THR A 143 -33.03 9.75 2.54
N LEU A 144 -32.80 10.67 1.60
CA LEU A 144 -31.47 10.92 1.01
C LEU A 144 -30.84 12.17 1.63
N PHE A 145 -29.60 12.06 2.10
CA PHE A 145 -28.88 13.18 2.72
C PHE A 145 -27.36 13.04 2.51
N LYS A 146 -26.63 14.11 2.80
CA LYS A 146 -25.16 14.06 2.75
C LYS A 146 -24.61 13.28 3.94
N ALA A 147 -23.59 12.46 3.71
CA ALA A 147 -22.94 11.66 4.74
C ALA A 147 -22.49 12.49 5.95
N THR A 148 -22.04 13.73 5.74
CA THR A 148 -21.66 14.67 6.81
C THR A 148 -22.77 14.99 7.78
N TRP A 149 -24.04 14.95 7.35
CA TRP A 149 -25.16 15.29 8.25
C TRP A 149 -25.35 14.27 9.38
N LEU A 150 -24.97 13.00 9.12
CA LEU A 150 -25.00 11.95 10.13
C LEU A 150 -23.98 12.16 11.26
N PHE A 151 -23.00 13.03 11.02
CA PHE A 151 -21.85 13.24 11.91
C PHE A 151 -21.63 14.73 12.22
N SER A 152 -22.61 15.62 11.92
CA SER A 152 -22.47 17.07 12.00
C SER A 152 -22.14 17.56 13.44
N ASP A 153 -22.62 16.86 14.45
CA ASP A 153 -22.44 17.17 15.87
C ASP A 153 -21.10 16.66 16.45
N LEU A 154 -20.29 15.89 15.66
CA LEU A 154 -18.98 15.43 16.13
C LEU A 154 -18.05 16.60 16.49
N LYS A 155 -17.43 16.52 17.65
CA LYS A 155 -16.36 17.43 18.05
C LYS A 155 -15.03 17.01 17.42
N LEU A 156 -14.06 17.94 17.40
CA LEU A 156 -12.72 17.65 16.92
C LEU A 156 -12.07 16.49 17.71
N ASN A 157 -11.45 15.56 17.00
CA ASN A 157 -10.86 14.32 17.52
C ASN A 157 -11.87 13.29 18.05
N GLU A 158 -13.17 13.54 17.88
CA GLU A 158 -14.21 12.56 18.19
C GLU A 158 -14.39 11.58 17.04
N THR A 159 -14.71 10.34 17.41
CA THR A 159 -15.00 9.25 16.45
C THR A 159 -16.35 8.65 16.80
N ARG A 160 -17.16 8.37 15.77
CA ARG A 160 -18.45 7.70 15.90
C ARG A 160 -18.64 6.69 14.78
N PHE A 161 -19.29 5.58 15.09
CA PHE A 161 -19.79 4.63 14.10
C PHE A 161 -21.30 4.47 14.25
N LEU A 162 -21.94 4.06 13.17
CA LEU A 162 -23.38 3.84 13.12
C LEU A 162 -23.67 2.35 13.08
N HIS A 163 -24.59 1.89 13.92
CA HIS A 163 -25.06 0.51 13.95
C HIS A 163 -26.02 0.18 12.78
N SER A 164 -26.60 1.21 12.16
CA SER A 164 -27.49 1.08 11.01
C SER A 164 -26.69 1.03 9.72
N ILE A 165 -27.21 0.28 8.73
CA ILE A 165 -26.70 0.24 7.38
C ILE A 165 -27.36 1.30 6.52
N TYR A 166 -26.64 1.78 5.51
CA TYR A 166 -27.07 2.80 4.55
C TYR A 166 -26.70 2.41 3.14
N TYR A 167 -27.44 2.93 2.15
CA TYR A 167 -26.99 2.84 0.77
C TYR A 167 -26.01 3.96 0.46
N VAL A 168 -24.85 3.57 -0.06
CA VAL A 168 -23.84 4.45 -0.66
C VAL A 168 -23.55 3.92 -2.05
N ASN A 169 -23.74 4.74 -3.09
CA ASN A 169 -23.67 4.27 -4.49
C ASN A 169 -24.47 2.96 -4.72
N ASN A 170 -25.71 2.95 -4.27
CA ASN A 170 -26.64 1.81 -4.37
C ASN A 170 -26.18 0.51 -3.68
N GLN A 171 -25.14 0.56 -2.86
CA GLN A 171 -24.62 -0.59 -2.13
C GLN A 171 -24.79 -0.39 -0.61
N LEU A 172 -25.25 -1.44 0.06
CA LEU A 172 -25.41 -1.44 1.51
C LEU A 172 -24.05 -1.49 2.22
N CYS A 173 -23.80 -0.58 3.14
CA CYS A 173 -22.62 -0.54 3.97
C CYS A 173 -22.86 0.13 5.32
N TYR A 174 -21.98 -0.12 6.27
CA TYR A 174 -21.91 0.63 7.52
C TYR A 174 -21.10 1.91 7.34
N LEU A 175 -21.34 2.89 8.21
CA LEU A 175 -20.65 4.18 8.22
C LEU A 175 -19.99 4.44 9.57
N SER A 176 -18.78 4.96 9.53
CA SER A 176 -18.10 5.56 10.67
C SER A 176 -17.42 6.86 10.27
N ALA A 177 -17.27 7.79 11.20
CA ALA A 177 -16.57 9.04 10.95
C ALA A 177 -15.71 9.47 12.13
N SER A 178 -14.61 10.15 11.80
CA SER A 178 -13.83 10.95 12.75
C SER A 178 -13.75 12.38 12.23
N LYS A 179 -13.83 13.36 13.15
CA LYS A 179 -13.56 14.76 12.82
C LYS A 179 -12.12 15.07 13.17
N ILE A 180 -11.30 15.30 12.16
CA ILE A 180 -9.84 15.48 12.27
C ILE A 180 -9.42 16.82 11.70
N LYS A 181 -8.19 17.26 12.00
CA LYS A 181 -7.57 18.37 11.29
C LYS A 181 -6.89 17.85 10.03
N ASN A 182 -7.13 18.51 8.90
CA ASN A 182 -6.41 18.25 7.66
C ASN A 182 -4.98 18.82 7.71
N LYS A 183 -4.21 18.68 6.62
CA LYS A 183 -2.82 19.19 6.51
C LYS A 183 -2.71 20.70 6.71
N GLU A 184 -3.78 21.44 6.44
CA GLU A 184 -3.89 22.90 6.60
C GLU A 184 -4.37 23.30 7.99
N GLY A 185 -4.61 22.34 8.89
CA GLY A 185 -5.13 22.58 10.23
C GLY A 185 -6.66 22.79 10.30
N LYS A 186 -7.37 22.74 9.17
CA LYS A 186 -8.83 22.90 9.11
C LYS A 186 -9.55 21.62 9.52
N PRO A 187 -10.69 21.71 10.23
CA PRO A 187 -11.51 20.53 10.52
C PRO A 187 -12.05 19.90 9.23
N GLU A 188 -11.92 18.59 9.12
CA GLU A 188 -12.56 17.79 8.06
C GLU A 188 -13.13 16.48 8.63
N PHE A 189 -14.12 15.91 7.96
CA PHE A 189 -14.65 14.59 8.30
C PHE A 189 -13.88 13.51 7.52
N GLN A 190 -13.38 12.52 8.25
CA GLN A 190 -12.90 11.27 7.68
C GLN A 190 -14.01 10.25 7.80
N ILE A 191 -14.83 10.11 6.73
CA ILE A 191 -15.96 9.19 6.68
C ILE A 191 -15.52 7.90 5.99
N ILE A 192 -15.79 6.77 6.61
CA ILE A 192 -15.40 5.44 6.13
C ILE A 192 -16.65 4.58 5.96
N ILE A 193 -16.77 3.96 4.79
CA ILE A 193 -17.72 2.90 4.53
C ILE A 193 -17.08 1.54 4.82
N SER A 194 -17.86 0.62 5.37
CA SER A 194 -17.40 -0.70 5.78
C SER A 194 -18.40 -1.78 5.40
N PHE A 195 -17.89 -2.95 5.01
CA PHE A 195 -18.73 -4.14 4.81
C PHE A 195 -19.34 -4.59 6.14
N CYS A 196 -18.53 -4.62 7.20
CA CYS A 196 -18.92 -4.97 8.55
C CYS A 196 -18.03 -4.23 9.56
N LYS A 197 -18.23 -4.43 10.86
CA LYS A 197 -17.38 -3.96 11.96
C LYS A 197 -17.04 -2.46 11.87
N PRO A 198 -18.03 -1.57 11.79
CA PRO A 198 -17.79 -0.13 11.68
C PRO A 198 -17.05 0.46 12.90
N GLU A 199 -17.08 -0.22 14.04
CA GLU A 199 -16.43 0.17 15.30
C GLU A 199 -14.89 0.18 15.18
N ILE A 200 -14.31 -0.69 14.37
CA ILE A 200 -12.85 -0.75 14.15
C ILE A 200 -12.39 0.00 12.89
N ALA A 201 -13.33 0.46 12.07
CA ALA A 201 -13.06 1.01 10.74
C ALA A 201 -12.02 2.14 10.76
N GLN A 202 -12.15 3.09 11.70
CA GLN A 202 -11.22 4.22 11.82
C GLN A 202 -9.81 3.78 12.22
N LYS A 203 -9.67 2.73 13.03
CA LYS A 203 -8.39 2.15 13.41
C LYS A 203 -7.74 1.44 12.24
N ILE A 204 -8.48 0.56 11.58
CA ILE A 204 -7.97 -0.21 10.42
C ILE A 204 -7.64 0.70 9.24
N TYR A 205 -8.47 1.71 8.97
CA TYR A 205 -8.22 2.64 7.87
C TYR A 205 -6.87 3.38 8.00
N LYS A 206 -6.39 3.63 9.21
CA LYS A 206 -5.06 4.23 9.43
C LYS A 206 -3.93 3.41 8.83
N GLU A 207 -4.11 2.10 8.70
CA GLU A 207 -3.13 1.20 8.09
C GLU A 207 -2.89 1.53 6.62
N ARG A 208 -3.88 2.10 5.91
CA ARG A 208 -3.72 2.56 4.53
C ARG A 208 -2.51 3.51 4.34
N TRP A 209 -2.23 4.35 5.35
CA TRP A 209 -1.11 5.29 5.26
C TRP A 209 0.25 4.62 5.01
N GLN A 210 0.37 3.35 5.33
CA GLN A 210 1.62 2.60 5.16
C GLN A 210 2.01 2.44 3.69
N ILE A 211 1.03 2.39 2.78
CA ILE A 211 1.32 2.31 1.34
C ILE A 211 1.94 3.61 0.80
N GLU A 212 1.55 4.76 1.35
CA GLU A 212 2.18 6.05 1.00
C GLU A 212 3.65 6.10 1.47
N THR A 213 3.94 5.47 2.60
CA THR A 213 5.32 5.34 3.11
C THR A 213 6.16 4.44 2.22
N ALA A 214 5.60 3.31 1.75
CA ALA A 214 6.26 2.45 0.78
C ALA A 214 6.51 3.19 -0.55
N PHE A 215 5.54 3.93 -1.06
CA PHE A 215 5.72 4.75 -2.26
C PHE A 215 6.84 5.78 -2.10
N ARG A 216 6.93 6.44 -0.95
CA ARG A 216 8.01 7.40 -0.67
C ARG A 216 9.37 6.70 -0.67
N ALA A 217 9.49 5.53 -0.07
CA ALA A 217 10.74 4.76 -0.07
C ALA A 217 11.16 4.37 -1.48
N MET A 218 10.23 3.98 -2.33
CA MET A 218 10.51 3.61 -3.71
C MET A 218 10.84 4.82 -4.59
N LYS A 219 10.09 5.91 -4.46
CA LYS A 219 10.14 7.07 -5.38
C LYS A 219 11.27 8.03 -5.05
N THR A 220 11.42 8.45 -3.81
CA THR A 220 12.26 9.61 -3.46
C THR A 220 13.30 9.36 -2.37
N SER A 221 12.98 8.60 -1.33
CA SER A 221 13.86 8.48 -0.15
C SER A 221 14.67 7.18 -0.07
N GLY A 222 14.59 6.35 -1.10
CA GLY A 222 15.27 5.05 -1.15
C GLY A 222 15.85 4.77 -2.54
N PHE A 223 15.00 4.36 -3.48
CA PHE A 223 15.42 3.92 -4.81
C PHE A 223 15.35 5.00 -5.89
N ASN A 224 14.77 6.16 -5.61
CA ASN A 224 14.67 7.32 -6.51
C ASN A 224 14.11 6.96 -7.90
N LEU A 225 13.03 6.17 -7.95
CA LEU A 225 12.44 5.71 -9.20
C LEU A 225 11.99 6.86 -10.12
N GLU A 226 11.66 8.02 -9.53
CA GLU A 226 11.27 9.22 -10.29
C GLU A 226 12.44 9.82 -11.08
N ASP A 227 13.68 9.58 -10.66
CA ASP A 227 14.88 10.13 -11.28
C ASP A 227 15.47 9.23 -12.38
N THR A 228 14.85 8.07 -12.64
CA THR A 228 15.40 7.08 -13.58
C THR A 228 15.29 7.47 -15.05
N HIS A 229 14.45 8.43 -15.36
CA HIS A 229 14.20 8.92 -16.72
C HIS A 229 13.68 7.85 -17.71
N LEU A 230 13.25 6.70 -17.19
CA LEU A 230 12.67 5.64 -17.99
C LEU A 230 11.26 6.00 -18.45
N THR A 231 10.98 5.78 -19.73
CA THR A 231 9.67 5.98 -20.35
C THR A 231 9.06 4.67 -20.88
N ASP A 232 9.90 3.66 -21.10
CA ASP A 232 9.47 2.35 -21.56
C ASP A 232 8.76 1.59 -20.43
N ILE A 233 7.51 1.18 -20.68
CA ILE A 233 6.60 0.60 -19.66
C ILE A 233 7.16 -0.74 -19.16
N GLU A 234 7.70 -1.60 -20.03
CA GLU A 234 8.21 -2.91 -19.64
C GLU A 234 9.45 -2.78 -18.75
N ARG A 235 10.32 -1.82 -19.06
CA ARG A 235 11.50 -1.53 -18.24
C ARG A 235 11.11 -0.93 -16.88
N ILE A 236 10.10 -0.07 -16.85
CA ILE A 236 9.56 0.47 -15.61
C ILE A 236 8.96 -0.65 -14.75
N GLU A 237 8.21 -1.58 -15.36
CA GLU A 237 7.67 -2.74 -14.64
C GLU A 237 8.79 -3.59 -14.02
N LYS A 238 9.86 -3.88 -14.76
CA LYS A 238 11.04 -4.59 -14.25
C LYS A 238 11.68 -3.85 -13.07
N LEU A 239 11.85 -2.55 -13.21
CA LEU A 239 12.47 -1.72 -12.19
C LEU A 239 11.61 -1.69 -10.91
N VAL A 240 10.30 -1.52 -11.03
CA VAL A 240 9.36 -1.56 -9.90
C VAL A 240 9.41 -2.91 -9.20
N ALA A 241 9.45 -4.00 -9.95
CA ALA A 241 9.54 -5.35 -9.40
C ALA A 241 10.85 -5.58 -8.62
N ILE A 242 11.99 -5.16 -9.17
CA ILE A 242 13.29 -5.24 -8.47
C ILE A 242 13.27 -4.36 -7.22
N ALA A 243 12.75 -3.13 -7.33
CA ALA A 243 12.65 -2.23 -6.19
C ALA A 243 11.76 -2.80 -5.08
N THR A 244 10.71 -3.55 -5.43
CA THR A 244 9.85 -4.21 -4.46
C THR A 244 10.58 -5.32 -3.71
N ILE A 245 11.36 -6.16 -4.40
CA ILE A 245 12.21 -7.17 -3.76
C ILE A 245 13.23 -6.49 -2.85
N ALA A 246 13.93 -5.48 -3.34
CA ALA A 246 14.95 -4.77 -2.58
C ALA A 246 14.36 -4.04 -1.35
N PHE A 247 13.12 -3.54 -1.47
CA PHE A 247 12.39 -2.95 -0.35
C PHE A 247 12.09 -3.98 0.75
N CYS A 248 11.56 -5.14 0.36
CA CYS A 248 11.30 -6.24 1.29
C CYS A 248 12.59 -6.69 1.98
N TRP A 249 13.64 -6.93 1.21
CA TRP A 249 14.95 -7.32 1.71
C TRP A 249 15.52 -6.32 2.71
N ALA A 250 15.57 -5.05 2.36
CA ALA A 250 16.06 -4.00 3.24
C ALA A 250 15.24 -3.90 4.54
N TYR A 251 13.92 -4.09 4.44
CA TYR A 251 13.07 -4.09 5.62
C TYR A 251 13.37 -5.25 6.56
N LEU A 252 13.49 -6.47 6.05
CA LEU A 252 13.79 -7.68 6.84
C LEU A 252 15.16 -7.59 7.50
N VAL A 253 16.18 -7.15 6.76
CA VAL A 253 17.53 -6.90 7.33
C VAL A 253 17.45 -5.84 8.43
N GLY A 254 16.67 -4.77 8.21
CA GLY A 254 16.52 -3.70 9.19
C GLY A 254 15.83 -4.13 10.50
N ILE A 255 14.85 -5.02 10.42
CA ILE A 255 14.24 -5.65 11.61
C ILE A 255 15.30 -6.46 12.35
N TYR A 256 15.97 -7.36 11.65
CA TYR A 256 17.00 -8.22 12.25
C TYR A 256 18.07 -7.40 12.97
N LEU A 257 18.61 -6.38 12.33
CA LEU A 257 19.60 -5.50 12.93
C LEU A 257 19.09 -4.78 14.18
N HIS A 258 17.82 -4.37 14.17
CA HIS A 258 17.19 -3.72 15.31
C HIS A 258 17.02 -4.68 16.50
N GLU A 259 16.65 -5.92 16.24
CA GLU A 259 16.32 -6.92 17.26
C GLU A 259 17.55 -7.64 17.81
N HIS A 260 18.58 -7.88 16.97
CA HIS A 260 19.72 -8.75 17.31
C HIS A 260 21.06 -8.05 17.38
N GLU A 261 21.21 -6.87 16.75
CA GLU A 261 22.47 -6.16 16.73
C GLU A 261 22.40 -4.86 17.54
N LYS A 262 21.95 -3.80 16.92
CA LYS A 262 21.84 -2.48 17.53
C LYS A 262 20.45 -1.90 17.37
N PRO A 263 19.68 -1.72 18.45
CA PRO A 263 18.38 -1.10 18.41
C PRO A 263 18.41 0.31 17.81
N ILE A 264 17.44 0.63 16.98
CA ILE A 264 17.26 2.00 16.46
C ILE A 264 16.89 2.91 17.62
N ARG A 265 17.62 4.01 17.76
CA ARG A 265 17.39 5.01 18.80
C ARG A 265 15.96 5.59 18.69
N ILE A 266 15.29 5.72 19.81
CA ILE A 266 14.02 6.46 19.92
C ILE A 266 14.35 7.93 20.18
N LEU A 267 13.72 8.82 19.43
CA LEU A 267 13.84 10.27 19.56
C LEU A 267 12.95 10.78 20.71
N ASN A 268 13.17 12.01 21.17
CA ASN A 268 12.40 12.62 22.25
C ASN A 268 10.89 12.71 21.99
N ASN A 269 10.47 12.67 20.73
CA ASN A 269 9.06 12.65 20.32
C ASN A 269 8.46 11.23 20.23
N GLY A 270 9.15 10.21 20.71
CA GLY A 270 8.72 8.81 20.72
C GLY A 270 8.85 8.08 19.37
N ARG A 271 9.43 8.71 18.35
CA ARG A 271 9.62 8.09 17.03
C ARG A 271 11.01 7.48 16.91
N MET A 272 11.13 6.43 16.12
CA MET A 272 12.42 5.87 15.72
C MET A 272 13.21 6.90 14.90
N ALA A 273 14.52 7.01 15.15
CA ALA A 273 15.43 7.92 14.44
C ALA A 273 15.52 7.60 12.93
N LYS A 274 15.28 6.36 12.53
CA LYS A 274 15.20 5.89 11.14
C LYS A 274 14.22 4.72 11.03
N SER A 275 13.65 4.49 9.85
CA SER A 275 12.82 3.32 9.60
C SER A 275 13.67 2.05 9.49
N PHE A 276 13.05 0.88 9.70
CA PHE A 276 13.70 -0.41 9.43
C PHE A 276 14.22 -0.49 8.00
N PHE A 277 13.41 -0.07 7.02
CA PHE A 277 13.83 0.00 5.62
C PHE A 277 15.14 0.79 5.45
N LYS A 278 15.22 2.02 5.99
CA LYS A 278 16.43 2.84 5.84
C LYS A 278 17.62 2.24 6.57
N TYR A 279 17.39 1.59 7.71
CA TYR A 279 18.44 0.91 8.45
C TYR A 279 19.04 -0.26 7.67
N GLY A 280 18.19 -1.16 7.19
CA GLY A 280 18.63 -2.31 6.40
C GLY A 280 19.22 -1.90 5.06
N LEU A 281 18.63 -0.92 4.35
CA LEU A 281 19.17 -0.44 3.08
C LEU A 281 20.59 0.12 3.24
N THR A 282 20.82 0.90 4.29
CA THR A 282 22.17 1.42 4.58
C THR A 282 23.16 0.30 4.88
N PHE A 283 22.75 -0.70 5.64
CA PHE A 283 23.59 -1.84 5.97
C PHE A 283 23.91 -2.68 4.73
N ILE A 284 22.91 -3.05 3.94
CA ILE A 284 23.10 -3.79 2.68
C ILE A 284 24.05 -3.04 1.75
N ALA A 285 23.86 -1.73 1.60
CA ALA A 285 24.76 -0.90 0.79
C ALA A 285 26.20 -0.92 1.33
N SER A 286 26.40 -0.90 2.64
CA SER A 286 27.73 -1.01 3.24
C SER A 286 28.38 -2.35 2.95
N VAL A 287 27.63 -3.46 3.07
CA VAL A 287 28.15 -4.81 2.77
C VAL A 287 28.50 -4.97 1.29
N LEU A 288 27.67 -4.48 0.40
CA LEU A 288 27.83 -4.70 -1.04
C LEU A 288 28.80 -3.74 -1.72
N LEU A 289 28.91 -2.51 -1.23
CA LEU A 289 29.61 -1.43 -1.94
C LEU A 289 30.90 -0.97 -1.23
N ASN A 290 31.09 -1.33 0.03
CA ASN A 290 32.30 -0.96 0.78
C ASN A 290 33.17 -2.19 1.04
N ALA A 291 34.23 -2.35 0.24
CA ALA A 291 35.14 -3.48 0.35
C ALA A 291 35.88 -3.59 1.71
N GLY A 292 35.93 -2.50 2.48
CA GLY A 292 36.52 -2.49 3.84
C GLY A 292 35.50 -2.82 4.94
N PHE A 293 34.21 -2.94 4.61
CA PHE A 293 33.18 -3.25 5.60
C PHE A 293 33.11 -4.78 5.81
N GLN A 294 33.40 -5.21 7.03
CA GLN A 294 33.30 -6.61 7.42
C GLN A 294 32.03 -6.81 8.27
N SER A 295 31.30 -7.88 8.00
CA SER A 295 30.13 -8.30 8.77
C SER A 295 29.97 -9.80 8.69
N ASP A 296 29.67 -10.42 9.82
CA ASP A 296 29.35 -11.86 9.90
C ASP A 296 27.90 -12.15 9.51
N ILE A 297 27.10 -11.10 9.22
CA ILE A 297 25.69 -11.25 8.84
C ILE A 297 25.62 -11.59 7.34
N ASP A 298 25.16 -12.79 7.03
CA ASP A 298 24.77 -13.15 5.67
C ASP A 298 23.46 -12.44 5.31
N ILE A 299 23.59 -11.35 4.55
CA ILE A 299 22.42 -10.57 4.11
C ILE A 299 21.54 -11.35 3.14
N PHE A 300 22.06 -12.35 2.42
CA PHE A 300 21.29 -13.11 1.43
C PHE A 300 20.33 -14.13 2.06
N LYS A 301 20.58 -14.54 3.31
CA LYS A 301 19.65 -15.42 4.05
C LYS A 301 18.24 -14.83 4.16
N PHE A 302 18.11 -13.49 4.14
CA PHE A 302 16.81 -12.80 4.21
C PHE A 302 16.02 -12.80 2.88
N LEU A 303 16.58 -13.34 1.83
CA LEU A 303 15.91 -13.64 0.56
C LEU A 303 15.61 -15.13 0.39
N SER A 304 15.94 -15.95 1.39
CA SER A 304 15.62 -17.36 1.42
C SER A 304 14.26 -17.59 2.08
N CYS A 305 13.44 -18.45 1.48
CA CYS A 305 12.13 -18.85 1.98
C CYS A 305 12.21 -20.11 2.88
N THR A 306 13.42 -20.41 3.44
CA THR A 306 13.67 -21.56 4.32
C THR A 306 13.58 -21.17 5.79
#